data_b8a08a01106b718b908bb5a48ccbcc32
#
_entry.id   b8a08a01106b718b908bb5a48ccbcc32
#
_cell.length_a   1.000
_cell.length_b   1.000
_cell.length_c   1.000
_cell.angle_alpha   90.00
_cell.angle_beta   90.00
_cell.angle_gamma   90.00
#
_symmetry.space_group_name_H-M   'P 1'
#
loop_
_entity.id
_entity.type
_entity.pdbx_description
1 polymer ?
#
loop_
_entity_poly.entity_id
_entity_poly.type
_entity_poly.pdbx_seq_one_letter_code
_entity_poly.pdbx_strand_id
1 'polypeptide(L)'
;MSLFRPIAAAAAAVALVAAAAGAGTMFRLEIGPPIAAGNLKDLKKTDKKAVLAVRALVCDDLANVQITGTAEGLVNGARQSLPVVLSEANKAEAIYFVSQQWPDTGAWVLHLKGSCSSPKAEASTLVAVSKATFIREKSEVLREPATKKQIESALATLARPQS
;
A
#
# COMPACT_ATOMS: atom_id res chain seq x y z
N MET A 1 79.98 1.80 -1.92
CA MET A 1 79.01 2.90 -1.72
C MET A 1 77.69 2.45 -2.30
N SER A 2 76.79 2.01 -1.47
CA SER A 2 75.48 1.45 -1.91
C SER A 2 74.39 2.40 -1.43
N LEU A 3 73.66 3.01 -2.36
CA LEU A 3 72.58 3.95 -2.14
C LEU A 3 71.25 3.18 -2.07
N PHE A 4 70.76 2.97 -0.87
CA PHE A 4 69.39 2.48 -0.63
C PHE A 4 68.39 3.64 -0.78
N ARG A 5 67.47 3.55 -1.77
CA ARG A 5 66.30 4.41 -1.89
C ARG A 5 65.12 3.75 -1.14
N PRO A 6 64.46 4.46 -0.25
CA PRO A 6 63.19 3.95 0.31
C PRO A 6 62.02 4.13 -0.65
N ILE A 7 61.27 3.07 -0.92
CA ILE A 7 60.02 3.08 -1.64
C ILE A 7 58.92 3.46 -0.66
N ALA A 8 58.32 4.63 -0.83
CA ALA A 8 57.18 5.06 -0.07
C ALA A 8 55.92 4.35 -0.63
N ALA A 9 55.35 3.43 0.12
CA ALA A 9 54.09 2.80 -0.14
C ALA A 9 52.94 3.73 0.25
N ALA A 10 52.26 4.33 -0.73
CA ALA A 10 51.03 5.07 -0.52
C ALA A 10 49.86 4.10 -0.32
N ALA A 11 49.39 3.98 0.93
CA ALA A 11 48.16 3.24 1.23
C ALA A 11 46.94 4.10 0.85
N ALA A 12 46.30 3.77 -0.25
CA ALA A 12 45.00 4.35 -0.62
C ALA A 12 43.91 3.75 0.28
N ALA A 13 43.42 4.51 1.25
CA ALA A 13 42.25 4.17 2.04
C ALA A 13 41.00 4.35 1.16
N VAL A 14 40.43 3.24 0.70
CA VAL A 14 39.13 3.23 0.06
C VAL A 14 38.08 3.33 1.16
N ALA A 15 37.54 4.53 1.37
CA ALA A 15 36.36 4.72 2.23
C ALA A 15 35.14 4.12 1.51
N LEU A 16 34.71 2.94 1.92
CA LEU A 16 33.41 2.41 1.59
C LEU A 16 32.35 3.26 2.31
N VAL A 17 31.75 4.19 1.56
CA VAL A 17 30.49 4.81 1.98
C VAL A 17 29.41 3.74 1.84
N ALA A 18 29.09 3.05 2.93
CA ALA A 18 27.89 2.23 3.03
C ALA A 18 26.69 3.18 2.93
N ALA A 19 26.13 3.32 1.74
CA ALA A 19 24.81 3.86 1.58
C ALA A 19 23.87 2.89 2.32
N ALA A 20 23.55 3.21 3.57
CA ALA A 20 22.44 2.57 4.26
C ALA A 20 21.19 2.90 3.46
N ALA A 21 20.81 1.96 2.58
CA ALA A 21 19.51 1.98 1.95
C ALA A 21 18.47 1.93 3.06
N GLY A 22 17.91 3.07 3.41
CA GLY A 22 16.77 3.22 4.31
C GLY A 22 15.51 2.61 3.69
N ALA A 23 15.56 1.33 3.39
CA ALA A 23 14.41 0.56 2.92
C ALA A 23 13.61 0.12 4.16
N GLY A 24 12.73 0.96 4.67
CA GLY A 24 11.84 0.49 5.71
C GLY A 24 11.12 1.50 6.58
N THR A 25 11.39 2.78 6.46
CA THR A 25 10.90 3.79 7.41
C THR A 25 9.88 4.78 6.84
N MET A 26 9.28 4.49 5.69
CA MET A 26 8.29 5.40 5.10
C MET A 26 6.87 4.92 5.37
N PHE A 27 5.99 5.86 5.69
CA PHE A 27 4.56 5.61 5.83
C PHE A 27 4.00 4.90 4.58
N ARG A 28 3.23 3.85 4.80
CA ARG A 28 2.61 3.07 3.72
C ARG A 28 1.36 2.38 4.19
N LEU A 29 0.52 2.02 3.23
CA LEU A 29 -0.62 1.13 3.44
C LEU A 29 -0.25 -0.28 3.00
N GLU A 30 -0.53 -1.25 3.84
CA GLU A 30 -0.41 -2.68 3.54
C GLU A 30 -1.81 -3.28 3.41
N ILE A 31 -1.99 -4.18 2.43
CA ILE A 31 -3.25 -4.87 2.19
C ILE A 31 -3.07 -6.38 2.33
N GLY A 32 -4.09 -7.04 2.82
CA GLY A 32 -4.08 -8.48 2.99
C GLY A 32 -5.49 -9.08 3.12
N PRO A 33 -5.60 -10.41 3.20
CA PRO A 33 -6.86 -11.04 3.50
C PRO A 33 -7.35 -10.62 4.90
N PRO A 34 -8.65 -10.58 5.16
CA PRO A 34 -9.20 -10.12 6.44
C PRO A 34 -8.66 -10.88 7.67
N ILE A 35 -8.26 -12.13 7.48
CA ILE A 35 -7.72 -13.02 8.55
C ILE A 35 -6.26 -12.67 8.89
N ALA A 36 -5.51 -12.07 7.97
CA ALA A 36 -4.10 -11.72 8.16
C ALA A 36 -3.88 -10.42 8.98
N ALA A 37 -4.94 -9.73 9.35
CA ALA A 37 -4.89 -8.40 9.95
C ALA A 37 -4.49 -8.34 11.41
N GLY A 38 -4.04 -9.44 12.04
CA GLY A 38 -3.55 -9.44 13.42
C GLY A 38 -3.94 -10.68 14.22
N ASN A 39 -3.54 -10.71 15.49
CA ASN A 39 -3.99 -11.75 16.42
C ASN A 39 -5.53 -11.71 16.56
N LEU A 40 -6.19 -12.77 16.16
CA LEU A 40 -7.66 -12.90 16.15
C LEU A 40 -8.35 -12.57 17.49
N LYS A 41 -7.59 -12.52 18.58
CA LYS A 41 -8.12 -12.24 19.92
C LYS A 41 -8.47 -10.76 20.16
N ASP A 42 -7.82 -9.84 19.41
CA ASP A 42 -7.96 -8.39 19.60
C ASP A 42 -8.84 -7.73 18.52
N LEU A 43 -9.30 -8.51 17.53
CA LEU A 43 -10.19 -8.00 16.49
C LEU A 43 -11.62 -7.89 17.03
N LYS A 44 -12.11 -6.67 17.13
CA LYS A 44 -13.52 -6.38 17.38
C LYS A 44 -14.35 -6.90 16.21
N LYS A 45 -14.76 -8.18 16.27
CA LYS A 45 -15.69 -8.78 15.31
C LYS A 45 -15.14 -8.82 13.86
N THR A 46 -14.60 -9.96 13.47
CA THR A 46 -14.31 -10.24 12.06
C THR A 46 -15.56 -9.95 11.23
N ASP A 47 -15.50 -8.94 10.36
CA ASP A 47 -16.58 -8.71 9.40
C ASP A 47 -16.55 -9.86 8.38
N LYS A 48 -17.54 -10.76 8.49
CA LYS A 48 -17.66 -11.93 7.61
C LYS A 48 -17.83 -11.57 6.13
N LYS A 49 -18.11 -10.29 5.84
CA LYS A 49 -18.26 -9.74 4.48
C LYS A 49 -17.02 -8.99 4.01
N ALA A 50 -15.97 -8.92 4.83
CA ALA A 50 -14.76 -8.21 4.45
C ALA A 50 -14.06 -8.92 3.29
N VAL A 51 -13.75 -8.15 2.25
CA VAL A 51 -13.00 -8.57 1.07
C VAL A 51 -11.49 -8.52 1.34
N LEU A 52 -11.07 -7.49 2.06
CA LEU A 52 -9.68 -7.29 2.43
C LEU A 52 -9.57 -6.50 3.75
N ALA A 53 -8.38 -6.58 4.35
CA ALA A 53 -7.94 -5.68 5.40
C ALA A 53 -6.89 -4.71 4.85
N VAL A 54 -6.93 -3.47 5.33
CA VAL A 54 -5.89 -2.47 5.12
C VAL A 54 -5.31 -2.07 6.46
N ARG A 55 -3.99 -1.94 6.52
CA ARG A 55 -3.24 -1.52 7.71
C ARG A 55 -2.29 -0.40 7.34
N ALA A 56 -2.22 0.63 8.18
CA ALA A 56 -1.18 1.64 8.08
C ALA A 56 0.08 1.18 8.82
N LEU A 57 1.24 1.48 8.25
CA LEU A 57 2.54 1.17 8.82
C LEU A 57 3.43 2.41 8.83
N VAL A 58 4.30 2.48 9.84
CA VAL A 58 5.30 3.54 9.99
C VAL A 58 4.66 4.93 10.19
N CYS A 59 3.82 5.01 11.23
CA CYS A 59 3.27 6.25 11.77
C CYS A 59 3.43 6.21 13.28
N ASP A 60 3.90 7.29 13.91
CA ASP A 60 4.11 7.35 15.36
C ASP A 60 2.78 7.31 16.13
N ASP A 61 1.72 7.82 15.49
CA ASP A 61 0.37 7.86 16.06
C ASP A 61 -0.61 7.07 15.17
N LEU A 62 -0.52 5.75 15.22
CA LEU A 62 -1.40 4.85 14.44
C LEU A 62 -2.88 5.04 14.76
N ALA A 63 -3.23 5.37 16.01
CA ALA A 63 -4.62 5.54 16.43
C ALA A 63 -5.31 6.74 15.75
N ASN A 64 -4.54 7.71 15.25
CA ASN A 64 -5.03 8.90 14.56
C ASN A 64 -4.78 8.89 13.05
N VAL A 65 -4.31 7.76 12.50
CA VAL A 65 -4.23 7.59 11.04
C VAL A 65 -5.61 7.67 10.43
N GLN A 66 -5.73 8.46 9.37
CA GLN A 66 -6.95 8.56 8.58
C GLN A 66 -6.80 7.68 7.33
N ILE A 67 -7.73 6.75 7.11
CA ILE A 67 -7.80 5.97 5.88
C ILE A 67 -9.16 6.23 5.22
N THR A 68 -9.13 6.61 3.95
CA THR A 68 -10.32 6.84 3.11
C THR A 68 -10.22 6.00 1.85
N GLY A 69 -11.34 5.73 1.21
CA GLY A 69 -11.36 4.92 -0.01
C GLY A 69 -12.44 5.33 -1.00
N THR A 70 -12.14 5.09 -2.27
CA THR A 70 -13.11 5.11 -3.37
C THR A 70 -12.97 3.83 -4.18
N ALA A 71 -14.07 3.31 -4.69
CA ALA A 71 -14.09 2.26 -5.70
C ALA A 71 -14.24 2.92 -7.06
N GLU A 72 -13.20 2.82 -7.86
CA GLU A 72 -13.16 3.34 -9.23
C GLU A 72 -13.48 2.22 -10.20
N GLY A 73 -14.49 2.39 -11.03
CA GLY A 73 -15.03 1.33 -11.89
C GLY A 73 -15.10 1.67 -13.35
N LEU A 74 -15.06 0.63 -14.17
CA LEU A 74 -15.39 0.67 -15.59
C LEU A 74 -16.48 -0.39 -15.85
N VAL A 75 -17.72 0.07 -15.97
CA VAL A 75 -18.90 -0.78 -16.16
C VAL A 75 -19.51 -0.47 -17.52
N ASN A 76 -19.58 -1.45 -18.41
CA ASN A 76 -20.08 -1.27 -19.79
C ASN A 76 -19.42 -0.09 -20.53
N GLY A 77 -18.13 0.14 -20.29
CA GLY A 77 -17.39 1.26 -20.87
C GLY A 77 -17.61 2.62 -20.19
N ALA A 78 -18.50 2.72 -19.20
CA ALA A 78 -18.75 3.94 -18.45
C ALA A 78 -17.95 3.97 -17.14
N ARG A 79 -17.34 5.14 -16.83
CA ARG A 79 -16.65 5.37 -15.57
C ARG A 79 -17.63 5.56 -14.42
N GLN A 80 -17.34 4.93 -13.31
CA GLN A 80 -18.06 5.08 -12.04
C GLN A 80 -17.07 5.29 -10.91
N SER A 81 -17.46 6.09 -9.92
CA SER A 81 -16.70 6.29 -8.68
C SER A 81 -17.68 6.23 -7.51
N LEU A 82 -17.41 5.35 -6.55
CA LEU A 82 -18.24 5.12 -5.39
C LEU A 82 -17.41 5.30 -4.12
N PRO A 83 -17.91 5.98 -3.09
CA PRO A 83 -17.23 6.02 -1.80
C PRO A 83 -17.17 4.63 -1.19
N VAL A 84 -16.05 4.30 -0.54
CA VAL A 84 -15.88 3.04 0.20
C VAL A 84 -15.83 3.35 1.69
N VAL A 85 -16.77 2.78 2.42
CA VAL A 85 -16.80 2.84 3.88
C VAL A 85 -15.91 1.75 4.45
N LEU A 86 -14.94 2.14 5.28
CA LEU A 86 -14.06 1.22 5.98
C LEU A 86 -14.61 0.97 7.39
N SER A 87 -14.67 -0.27 7.82
CA SER A 87 -15.02 -0.65 9.18
C SER A 87 -13.76 -0.84 10.03
N GLU A 88 -13.73 -0.22 11.20
CA GLU A 88 -12.61 -0.30 12.13
C GLU A 88 -12.50 -1.72 12.71
N ALA A 89 -11.34 -2.35 12.50
CA ALA A 89 -11.01 -3.65 13.09
C ALA A 89 -10.17 -3.49 14.36
N ASN A 90 -9.11 -2.69 14.30
CA ASN A 90 -8.28 -2.31 15.43
C ASN A 90 -7.73 -0.89 15.23
N LYS A 91 -8.30 0.07 15.95
CA LYS A 91 -7.91 1.47 15.83
C LYS A 91 -6.48 1.74 16.29
N ALA A 92 -6.05 1.08 17.36
CA ALA A 92 -4.71 1.27 17.93
C ALA A 92 -3.60 0.83 16.95
N GLU A 93 -3.89 -0.10 16.07
CA GLU A 93 -2.98 -0.59 15.03
C GLU A 93 -3.30 -0.06 13.62
N ALA A 94 -4.26 0.86 13.50
CA ALA A 94 -4.76 1.39 12.23
C ALA A 94 -5.15 0.29 11.24
N ILE A 95 -5.91 -0.73 11.72
CA ILE A 95 -6.41 -1.82 10.90
C ILE A 95 -7.89 -1.61 10.61
N TYR A 96 -8.25 -1.67 9.34
CA TYR A 96 -9.60 -1.50 8.86
C TYR A 96 -9.98 -2.61 7.89
N PHE A 97 -11.27 -2.98 7.87
CA PHE A 97 -11.84 -3.89 6.90
C PHE A 97 -12.56 -3.13 5.80
N VAL A 98 -12.47 -3.68 4.60
CA VAL A 98 -13.21 -3.22 3.42
C VAL A 98 -14.15 -4.34 2.99
N SER A 99 -15.45 -4.08 3.07
CA SER A 99 -16.49 -4.96 2.54
C SER A 99 -16.88 -4.51 1.14
N GLN A 100 -17.44 -5.41 0.34
CA GLN A 100 -17.86 -5.08 -1.01
C GLN A 100 -19.00 -4.05 -1.00
N GLN A 101 -18.80 -2.95 -1.72
CA GLN A 101 -19.76 -1.86 -1.90
C GLN A 101 -19.91 -1.48 -3.39
N TRP A 102 -19.19 -2.16 -4.26
CA TRP A 102 -19.24 -2.02 -5.72
C TRP A 102 -20.04 -3.16 -6.35
N PRO A 103 -20.61 -2.97 -7.54
CA PRO A 103 -21.32 -4.03 -8.28
C PRO A 103 -20.41 -5.23 -8.63
N ASP A 104 -21.03 -6.39 -8.78
CA ASP A 104 -20.34 -7.62 -9.21
C ASP A 104 -19.88 -7.57 -10.67
N THR A 105 -20.39 -6.63 -11.44
CA THR A 105 -20.09 -6.45 -12.86
C THR A 105 -19.10 -5.32 -13.09
N GLY A 106 -18.31 -5.43 -14.16
CA GLY A 106 -17.30 -4.45 -14.52
C GLY A 106 -15.93 -4.74 -13.93
N ALA A 107 -14.98 -3.85 -14.24
CA ALA A 107 -13.65 -3.84 -13.67
C ALA A 107 -13.58 -2.77 -12.56
N TRP A 108 -13.05 -3.12 -11.39
CA TRP A 108 -13.00 -2.23 -10.25
C TRP A 108 -11.62 -2.17 -9.62
N VAL A 109 -11.20 -0.97 -9.26
CA VAL A 109 -9.98 -0.69 -8.50
C VAL A 109 -10.36 0.11 -7.26
N LEU A 110 -10.00 -0.36 -6.09
CA LEU A 110 -10.13 0.44 -4.87
C LEU A 110 -8.91 1.37 -4.77
N HIS A 111 -9.17 2.64 -4.67
CA HIS A 111 -8.17 3.63 -4.34
C HIS A 111 -8.27 3.97 -2.86
N LEU A 112 -7.39 3.38 -2.05
CA LEU A 112 -7.31 3.64 -0.62
C LEU A 112 -6.19 4.66 -0.36
N LYS A 113 -6.49 5.70 0.42
CA LYS A 113 -5.54 6.75 0.81
C LYS A 113 -5.39 6.75 2.32
N GLY A 114 -4.15 6.82 2.79
CA GLY A 114 -3.81 6.99 4.18
C GLY A 114 -3.05 8.27 4.43
N SER A 115 -3.30 8.90 5.57
CA SER A 115 -2.53 10.04 6.05
C SER A 115 -2.06 9.82 7.48
N CYS A 116 -0.80 10.12 7.74
CA CYS A 116 -0.16 10.12 9.04
C CYS A 116 0.17 11.57 9.43
N SER A 117 -0.06 11.93 10.68
CA SER A 117 0.21 13.27 11.21
C SER A 117 1.64 13.42 11.72
N SER A 118 2.25 12.33 12.20
CA SER A 118 3.62 12.32 12.74
C SER A 118 4.37 11.03 12.32
N PRO A 119 5.36 11.13 11.44
CA PRO A 119 5.67 12.27 10.58
C PRO A 119 4.53 12.56 9.58
N LYS A 120 4.36 13.81 9.16
CA LYS A 120 3.35 14.15 8.17
C LYS A 120 3.67 13.47 6.85
N ALA A 121 2.84 12.51 6.47
CA ALA A 121 3.02 11.71 5.28
C ALA A 121 1.68 11.22 4.72
N GLU A 122 1.64 10.99 3.43
CA GLU A 122 0.50 10.39 2.74
C GLU A 122 0.99 9.20 1.91
N ALA A 123 0.15 8.20 1.81
CA ALA A 123 0.39 7.03 0.96
C ALA A 123 -0.94 6.55 0.40
N SER A 124 -0.88 5.78 -0.68
CA SER A 124 -2.07 5.15 -1.22
C SER A 124 -1.80 3.73 -1.71
N THR A 125 -2.87 2.99 -1.94
CA THR A 125 -2.81 1.70 -2.61
C THR A 125 -3.95 1.60 -3.60
N LEU A 126 -3.65 1.04 -4.77
CA LEU A 126 -4.61 0.68 -5.79
C LEU A 126 -4.84 -0.83 -5.70
N VAL A 127 -6.04 -1.23 -5.31
CA VAL A 127 -6.37 -2.63 -5.10
C VAL A 127 -7.31 -3.10 -6.20
N ALA A 128 -6.82 -3.99 -7.04
CA ALA A 128 -7.65 -4.64 -8.04
C ALA A 128 -8.63 -5.59 -7.36
N VAL A 129 -9.92 -5.50 -7.70
CA VAL A 129 -10.96 -6.37 -7.14
C VAL A 129 -11.81 -6.99 -8.23
N SER A 130 -12.26 -8.22 -7.98
CA SER A 130 -13.23 -8.93 -8.81
C SER A 130 -14.29 -9.52 -7.90
N LYS A 131 -15.52 -9.05 -8.01
CA LYS A 131 -16.59 -9.40 -7.09
C LYS A 131 -16.15 -9.15 -5.65
N ALA A 132 -16.29 -10.14 -4.77
CA ALA A 132 -15.90 -10.08 -3.35
C ALA A 132 -14.46 -10.56 -3.07
N THR A 133 -13.55 -10.48 -4.04
CA THR A 133 -12.15 -10.93 -3.91
C THR A 133 -11.19 -9.85 -4.41
N PHE A 134 -10.11 -9.61 -3.68
CA PHE A 134 -9.03 -8.76 -4.19
C PHE A 134 -7.98 -9.58 -4.94
N ILE A 135 -7.37 -8.97 -5.95
CA ILE A 135 -6.37 -9.58 -6.83
C ILE A 135 -5.01 -8.98 -6.47
N ARG A 136 -4.25 -9.69 -5.64
CA ARG A 136 -2.96 -9.20 -5.12
C ARG A 136 -1.99 -8.83 -6.23
N GLU A 137 -1.87 -9.67 -7.25
CA GLU A 137 -0.90 -9.55 -8.35
C GLU A 137 -1.14 -8.33 -9.24
N LYS A 138 -2.36 -7.78 -9.17
CA LYS A 138 -2.78 -6.58 -9.92
C LYS A 138 -2.98 -5.36 -9.01
N SER A 139 -2.56 -5.48 -7.75
CA SER A 139 -2.65 -4.39 -6.77
C SER A 139 -1.29 -3.73 -6.59
N GLU A 140 -1.29 -2.41 -6.38
CA GLU A 140 -0.08 -1.59 -6.29
C GLU A 140 -0.08 -0.77 -5.00
N VAL A 141 1.01 -0.82 -4.25
CA VAL A 141 1.25 0.01 -3.07
C VAL A 141 2.10 1.20 -3.49
N LEU A 142 1.57 2.40 -3.26
CA LEU A 142 2.18 3.67 -3.63
C LEU A 142 2.63 4.42 -2.37
N ARG A 143 3.79 5.06 -2.44
CA ARG A 143 4.35 5.89 -1.35
C ARG A 143 3.83 7.32 -1.38
N GLU A 144 2.98 7.64 -2.34
CA GLU A 144 2.38 8.94 -2.59
C GLU A 144 0.90 8.73 -2.97
N PRO A 145 0.07 9.78 -2.92
CA PRO A 145 -1.28 9.69 -3.45
C PRO A 145 -1.30 9.28 -4.91
N ALA A 146 -2.14 8.31 -5.26
CA ALA A 146 -2.26 7.83 -6.64
C ALA A 146 -2.73 8.95 -7.56
N THR A 147 -2.10 9.06 -8.71
CA THR A 147 -2.51 9.99 -9.77
C THR A 147 -3.70 9.41 -10.55
N LYS A 148 -4.49 10.29 -11.18
CA LYS A 148 -5.56 9.88 -12.09
C LYS A 148 -5.06 8.92 -13.17
N LYS A 149 -3.88 9.16 -13.73
CA LYS A 149 -3.27 8.30 -14.76
C LYS A 149 -3.00 6.88 -14.25
N GLN A 150 -2.53 6.73 -13.01
CA GLN A 150 -2.30 5.41 -12.41
C GLN A 150 -3.61 4.64 -12.22
N ILE A 151 -4.66 5.33 -11.73
CA ILE A 151 -6.00 4.73 -11.59
C ILE A 151 -6.54 4.26 -12.94
N GLU A 152 -6.46 5.10 -13.98
CA GLU A 152 -6.91 4.74 -15.33
C GLU A 152 -6.11 3.56 -15.90
N SER A 153 -4.80 3.53 -15.69
CA SER A 153 -3.94 2.42 -16.13
C SER A 153 -4.31 1.10 -15.43
N ALA A 154 -4.56 1.13 -14.13
CA ALA A 154 -4.98 -0.04 -13.37
C ALA A 154 -6.34 -0.58 -13.88
N LEU A 155 -7.30 0.29 -14.11
CA LEU A 155 -8.62 -0.09 -14.67
C LEU A 155 -8.49 -0.66 -16.07
N ALA A 156 -7.71 -0.04 -16.95
CA ALA A 156 -7.48 -0.55 -18.30
C ALA A 156 -6.85 -1.95 -18.31
N THR A 157 -5.96 -2.21 -17.35
CA THR A 157 -5.33 -3.53 -17.19
C THR A 157 -6.33 -4.59 -16.73
N LEU A 158 -7.30 -4.22 -15.89
CA LEU A 158 -8.35 -5.14 -15.42
C LEU A 158 -9.43 -5.39 -16.47
N ALA A 159 -9.75 -4.39 -17.27
CA ALA A 159 -10.79 -4.48 -18.29
C ALA A 159 -10.38 -5.30 -19.52
N ARG A 160 -9.08 -5.61 -19.69
CA ARG A 160 -8.60 -6.45 -20.79
C ARG A 160 -9.05 -7.90 -20.57
N PRO A 161 -9.65 -8.56 -21.59
CA PRO A 161 -9.91 -9.99 -21.52
C PRO A 161 -8.60 -10.73 -21.24
N GLN A 162 -8.64 -11.68 -20.33
CA GLN A 162 -7.53 -12.59 -20.12
C GLN A 162 -7.55 -13.62 -21.27
N SER A 163 -6.61 -13.52 -22.18
CA SER A 163 -6.37 -14.53 -23.24
C SER A 163 -5.67 -15.75 -22.68
#